data_1b691f5c4b86f8089cb3cbffc1e1ebed
#
_entry.id   1b691f5c4b86f8089cb3cbffc1e1ebed
#
_cell.length_a   1.000
_cell.length_b   1.000
_cell.length_c   1.000
_cell.angle_alpha   90.00
_cell.angle_beta   90.00
_cell.angle_gamma   90.00
#
_symmetry.space_group_name_H-M   'P 1'
#
loop_
_entity.id
_entity.type
_entity.pdbx_description
1 polymer ?
#
loop_
_entity_poly.entity_id
_entity_poly.type
_entity_poly.pdbx_seq_one_letter_code
_entity_poly.pdbx_strand_id
1 'polypeptide(L)'
;SERAAAAVKAMNPAFNVTARLNRVNPENEVIFNDIFWDSLDFVTNAVDNVNARLYVDNLCVWYGKPLLESGTLGTKANSQVVLPFKTQSYGDSQDPPEESIPMCTLKNFPHAIEHTIEWARDVFEGIFSDGPREVNKYLDDPKKYLQRLPSEGNTSVQRHKLETLRSTCRDSHLKATPASNATSSR
;
A
#
# COMPACT_ATOMS: atom_id res chain seq x y z
N SER A 1 8.65 14.02 -0.69
CA SER A 1 9.67 14.04 -1.76
C SER A 1 11.07 14.31 -1.23
N GLU A 2 11.34 15.30 -0.36
CA GLU A 2 12.69 15.65 0.13
C GLU A 2 13.39 14.49 0.86
N ARG A 3 12.70 13.80 1.77
CA ARG A 3 13.24 12.61 2.46
C ARG A 3 13.60 11.49 1.47
N ALA A 4 12.76 11.29 0.47
CA ALA A 4 13.03 10.31 -0.58
C ALA A 4 14.27 10.70 -1.40
N ALA A 5 14.41 11.97 -1.76
CA ALA A 5 15.60 12.47 -2.47
C ALA A 5 16.88 12.32 -1.63
N ALA A 6 16.81 12.58 -0.31
CA ALA A 6 17.95 12.36 0.59
C ALA A 6 18.33 10.87 0.68
N ALA A 7 17.34 9.97 0.75
CA ALA A 7 17.57 8.53 0.77
C ALA A 7 18.22 8.03 -0.54
N VAL A 8 17.72 8.49 -1.70
CA VAL A 8 18.32 8.15 -3.02
C VAL A 8 19.75 8.62 -3.11
N LYS A 9 20.05 9.85 -2.66
CA LYS A 9 21.44 10.37 -2.63
C LYS A 9 22.34 9.57 -1.69
N ALA A 10 21.80 9.06 -0.59
CA ALA A 10 22.56 8.19 0.32
C ALA A 10 22.86 6.82 -0.29
N MET A 11 21.93 6.28 -1.10
CA MET A 11 22.11 5.01 -1.83
C MET A 11 23.13 5.17 -2.97
N ASN A 12 23.03 6.25 -3.71
CA ASN A 12 23.95 6.55 -4.81
C ASN A 12 24.21 8.06 -4.91
N PRO A 13 25.38 8.53 -4.40
CA PRO A 13 25.75 9.94 -4.44
C PRO A 13 25.89 10.56 -5.84
N ALA A 14 26.08 9.71 -6.87
CA ALA A 14 26.19 10.17 -8.26
C ALA A 14 24.85 10.61 -8.87
N PHE A 15 23.70 10.26 -8.23
CA PHE A 15 22.41 10.69 -8.72
C PHE A 15 22.18 12.20 -8.48
N ASN A 16 21.84 12.89 -9.56
CA ASN A 16 21.34 14.25 -9.48
C ASN A 16 19.81 14.22 -9.27
N VAL A 17 19.38 14.43 -8.04
CA VAL A 17 17.96 14.35 -7.64
C VAL A 17 17.45 15.72 -7.22
N THR A 18 16.39 16.18 -7.86
CA THR A 18 15.65 17.37 -7.48
C THR A 18 14.29 16.98 -6.93
N ALA A 19 14.05 17.24 -5.64
CA ALA A 19 12.76 17.03 -5.01
C ALA A 19 11.84 18.24 -5.28
N ARG A 20 10.59 17.97 -5.65
CA ARG A 20 9.54 18.98 -5.77
C ARG A 20 8.42 18.65 -4.79
N LEU A 21 7.93 19.66 -4.06
CA LEU A 21 6.84 19.53 -3.09
C LEU A 21 5.47 19.82 -3.70
N ASN A 22 5.45 20.15 -4.97
CA ASN A 22 4.25 20.54 -5.70
C ASN A 22 3.52 19.31 -6.23
N ARG A 23 2.21 19.35 -6.16
CA ARG A 23 1.34 18.36 -6.79
C ARG A 23 1.38 18.53 -8.31
N VAL A 24 1.48 17.44 -9.05
CA VAL A 24 1.37 17.46 -10.50
C VAL A 24 -0.12 17.47 -10.87
N ASN A 25 -0.64 18.65 -11.14
CA ASN A 25 -2.04 18.91 -11.48
C ASN A 25 -2.17 20.23 -12.27
N PRO A 26 -3.34 20.52 -12.87
CA PRO A 26 -3.54 21.75 -13.64
C PRO A 26 -3.25 23.05 -12.86
N GLU A 27 -3.46 23.07 -11.56
CA GLU A 27 -3.24 24.26 -10.73
C GLU A 27 -1.76 24.66 -10.63
N ASN A 28 -0.85 23.73 -10.88
CA ASN A 28 0.60 23.93 -10.79
C ASN A 28 1.31 23.94 -12.16
N GLU A 29 0.60 24.21 -13.24
CA GLU A 29 1.17 24.29 -14.60
C GLU A 29 2.25 25.37 -14.74
N VAL A 30 2.19 26.41 -13.93
CA VAL A 30 3.26 27.44 -13.86
C VAL A 30 4.60 26.83 -13.44
N ILE A 31 4.58 25.78 -12.61
CA ILE A 31 5.78 25.08 -12.12
C ILE A 31 6.18 23.96 -13.09
N PHE A 32 5.19 23.21 -13.57
CA PHE A 32 5.34 22.13 -14.53
C PHE A 32 5.00 22.62 -15.94
N ASN A 33 5.68 23.69 -16.35
CA ASN A 33 5.48 24.36 -17.64
C ASN A 33 6.17 23.63 -18.80
N ASP A 34 6.06 24.19 -20.00
CA ASP A 34 6.64 23.65 -21.22
C ASP A 34 8.15 23.36 -21.07
N ILE A 35 8.91 24.26 -20.43
CA ILE A 35 10.35 24.11 -20.21
C ILE A 35 10.62 22.87 -19.34
N PHE A 36 9.79 22.65 -18.31
CA PHE A 36 9.91 21.46 -17.48
C PHE A 36 9.68 20.18 -18.30
N TRP A 37 8.56 20.11 -19.03
CA TRP A 37 8.21 18.93 -19.81
C TRP A 37 9.22 18.68 -20.94
N ASP A 38 9.67 19.72 -21.63
CA ASP A 38 10.68 19.60 -22.68
C ASP A 38 12.02 19.08 -22.18
N SER A 39 12.38 19.36 -20.93
CA SER A 39 13.61 18.90 -20.31
C SER A 39 13.64 17.42 -19.96
N LEU A 40 12.49 16.72 -20.01
CA LEU A 40 12.40 15.30 -19.65
C LEU A 40 12.75 14.40 -20.84
N ASP A 41 13.47 13.32 -20.59
CA ASP A 41 13.69 12.25 -21.56
C ASP A 41 12.52 11.27 -21.55
N PHE A 42 11.96 10.95 -20.37
CA PHE A 42 10.80 10.10 -20.16
C PHE A 42 10.17 10.36 -18.80
N VAL A 43 8.98 9.83 -18.57
CA VAL A 43 8.26 9.94 -17.31
C VAL A 43 8.00 8.54 -16.72
N THR A 44 8.20 8.38 -15.42
CA THR A 44 7.77 7.20 -14.69
C THR A 44 6.64 7.58 -13.76
N ASN A 45 5.50 6.94 -13.91
CA ASN A 45 4.29 7.24 -13.15
C ASN A 45 4.05 6.18 -12.07
N ALA A 46 4.00 6.61 -10.82
CA ALA A 46 3.72 5.78 -9.67
C ALA A 46 2.79 6.54 -8.72
N VAL A 47 1.65 6.98 -9.24
CA VAL A 47 0.63 7.74 -8.52
C VAL A 47 -0.50 6.84 -8.03
N ASP A 48 -1.28 7.32 -7.10
CA ASP A 48 -2.27 6.55 -6.34
C ASP A 48 -3.73 6.79 -6.77
N ASN A 49 -3.97 7.57 -7.83
CA ASN A 49 -5.32 7.82 -8.32
C ASN A 49 -5.39 7.93 -9.84
N VAL A 50 -6.53 7.54 -10.41
CA VAL A 50 -6.76 7.51 -11.85
C VAL A 50 -6.69 8.90 -12.49
N ASN A 51 -7.21 9.93 -11.82
CA ASN A 51 -7.20 11.29 -12.37
C ASN A 51 -5.79 11.82 -12.58
N ALA A 52 -4.88 11.57 -11.64
CA ALA A 52 -3.48 11.96 -11.78
C ALA A 52 -2.78 11.16 -12.90
N ARG A 53 -3.11 9.85 -13.06
CA ARG A 53 -2.60 9.02 -14.17
C ARG A 53 -3.01 9.57 -15.51
N LEU A 54 -4.29 9.84 -15.69
CA LEU A 54 -4.84 10.43 -16.92
C LEU A 54 -4.25 11.80 -17.23
N TYR A 55 -4.07 12.64 -16.20
CA TYR A 55 -3.47 13.95 -16.39
C TYR A 55 -2.03 13.86 -16.88
N VAL A 56 -1.20 13.02 -16.24
CA VAL A 56 0.20 12.81 -16.65
C VAL A 56 0.28 12.14 -18.03
N ASP A 57 -0.57 11.16 -18.33
CA ASP A 57 -0.63 10.49 -19.62
C ASP A 57 -0.93 11.50 -20.74
N ASN A 58 -1.94 12.34 -20.56
CA ASN A 58 -2.29 13.39 -21.52
C ASN A 58 -1.11 14.34 -21.78
N LEU A 59 -0.39 14.74 -20.75
CA LEU A 59 0.79 15.61 -20.89
C LEU A 59 1.94 14.88 -21.58
N CYS A 60 2.16 13.60 -21.29
CA CYS A 60 3.16 12.78 -21.96
C CYS A 60 2.87 12.65 -23.47
N VAL A 61 1.60 12.45 -23.82
CA VAL A 61 1.17 12.43 -25.24
C VAL A 61 1.37 13.79 -25.89
N TRP A 62 0.98 14.88 -25.21
CA TRP A 62 1.10 16.24 -25.71
C TRP A 62 2.55 16.64 -26.00
N TYR A 63 3.46 16.37 -25.04
CA TYR A 63 4.89 16.70 -25.17
C TYR A 63 5.71 15.59 -25.85
N GLY A 64 5.09 14.53 -26.34
CA GLY A 64 5.77 13.43 -27.02
C GLY A 64 6.74 12.65 -26.11
N LYS A 65 6.51 12.62 -24.78
CA LYS A 65 7.39 11.97 -23.82
C LYS A 65 6.98 10.52 -23.56
N PRO A 66 7.88 9.55 -23.66
CA PRO A 66 7.61 8.18 -23.23
C PRO A 66 7.15 8.13 -21.78
N LEU A 67 6.14 7.32 -21.49
CA LEU A 67 5.61 7.10 -20.14
C LEU A 67 5.75 5.64 -19.73
N LEU A 68 6.32 5.41 -18.58
CA LEU A 68 6.31 4.12 -17.88
C LEU A 68 5.24 4.20 -16.78
N GLU A 69 4.06 3.74 -17.09
CA GLU A 69 2.94 3.70 -16.15
C GLU A 69 3.04 2.48 -15.25
N SER A 70 2.77 2.65 -13.95
CA SER A 70 2.68 1.55 -13.02
C SER A 70 1.55 1.75 -12.02
N GLY A 71 0.80 0.69 -11.79
CA GLY A 71 -0.32 0.68 -10.86
C GLY A 71 -0.37 -0.58 -10.04
N THR A 72 -0.97 -0.49 -8.85
CA THR A 72 -1.23 -1.63 -7.98
C THR A 72 -2.67 -1.62 -7.50
N LEU A 73 -3.24 -2.81 -7.39
CA LEU A 73 -4.57 -3.03 -6.80
C LEU A 73 -4.47 -4.24 -5.87
N GLY A 74 -4.24 -3.98 -4.59
CA GLY A 74 -4.00 -5.02 -3.61
C GLY A 74 -2.74 -5.84 -3.93
N THR A 75 -2.92 -7.14 -4.20
CA THR A 75 -1.83 -8.07 -4.56
C THR A 75 -1.51 -8.10 -6.05
N LYS A 76 -2.30 -7.41 -6.87
CA LYS A 76 -2.10 -7.32 -8.32
C LYS A 76 -1.34 -6.05 -8.65
N ALA A 77 -0.52 -6.12 -9.68
CA ALA A 77 0.19 -4.97 -10.23
C ALA A 77 0.04 -4.95 -11.75
N ASN A 78 0.05 -3.77 -12.31
CA ASN A 78 0.03 -3.53 -13.74
C ASN A 78 1.16 -2.58 -14.11
N SER A 79 1.76 -2.78 -15.26
CA SER A 79 2.71 -1.86 -15.86
C SER A 79 2.43 -1.72 -17.35
N GLN A 80 2.50 -0.50 -17.85
CA GLN A 80 2.26 -0.18 -19.26
C GLN A 80 3.36 0.76 -19.76
N VAL A 81 3.89 0.47 -20.94
CA VAL A 81 4.80 1.36 -21.67
C VAL A 81 3.98 2.12 -22.68
N VAL A 82 3.95 3.45 -22.56
CA VAL A 82 3.28 4.35 -23.49
C VAL A 82 4.35 5.08 -24.30
N LEU A 83 4.36 4.83 -25.59
CA LEU A 83 5.16 5.57 -26.57
C LEU A 83 4.21 6.42 -27.39
N PRO A 84 4.20 7.75 -27.22
CA PRO A 84 3.31 8.64 -27.96
C PRO A 84 3.32 8.37 -29.46
N PHE A 85 2.15 8.29 -30.06
CA PHE A 85 1.94 8.01 -31.49
C PHE A 85 2.36 6.62 -31.99
N LYS A 86 2.81 5.73 -31.10
CA LYS A 86 3.24 4.36 -31.46
C LYS A 86 2.48 3.26 -30.72
N THR A 87 2.07 3.52 -29.49
CA THR A 87 1.28 2.58 -28.68
C THR A 87 0.00 3.22 -28.19
N GLN A 88 -0.91 2.45 -27.65
CA GLN A 88 -2.03 2.99 -26.89
C GLN A 88 -1.53 3.78 -25.68
N SER A 89 -2.23 4.85 -25.33
CA SER A 89 -2.00 5.60 -24.11
C SER A 89 -2.69 4.91 -22.92
N TYR A 90 -2.40 5.36 -21.70
CA TYR A 90 -3.11 4.87 -20.53
C TYR A 90 -4.60 5.20 -20.60
N GLY A 91 -4.94 6.40 -21.08
CA GLY A 91 -6.32 6.87 -21.25
C GLY A 91 -7.13 6.15 -22.31
N ASP A 92 -6.50 5.40 -23.23
CA ASP A 92 -7.19 4.61 -24.24
C ASP A 92 -7.84 3.34 -23.69
N SER A 93 -7.44 2.92 -22.48
CA SER A 93 -8.03 1.81 -21.74
C SER A 93 -8.71 2.30 -20.48
N GLN A 94 -9.76 1.60 -20.04
CA GLN A 94 -10.43 1.91 -18.79
C GLN A 94 -10.00 0.87 -17.75
N ASP A 95 -9.30 1.32 -16.69
CA ASP A 95 -9.06 0.48 -15.55
C ASP A 95 -10.39 0.09 -14.87
N PRO A 96 -10.51 -1.12 -14.32
CA PRO A 96 -11.65 -1.47 -13.51
C PRO A 96 -11.83 -0.44 -12.38
N PRO A 97 -13.07 -0.09 -12.01
CA PRO A 97 -13.30 0.82 -10.89
C PRO A 97 -12.64 0.26 -9.64
N GLU A 98 -12.02 1.13 -8.85
CA GLU A 98 -11.42 0.76 -7.57
C GLU A 98 -12.52 0.31 -6.61
N GLU A 99 -12.60 -0.99 -6.34
CA GLU A 99 -13.55 -1.56 -5.38
C GLU A 99 -13.13 -1.34 -3.92
N SER A 100 -11.87 -0.99 -3.68
CA SER A 100 -11.32 -0.80 -2.32
C SER A 100 -10.13 0.16 -2.31
N ILE A 101 -9.93 0.81 -1.17
CA ILE A 101 -8.78 1.68 -0.95
C ILE A 101 -7.50 0.83 -0.95
N PRO A 102 -6.46 1.20 -1.73
CA PRO A 102 -5.22 0.44 -1.78
C PRO A 102 -4.58 0.30 -0.39
N MET A 103 -4.13 -0.91 -0.05
CA MET A 103 -3.50 -1.19 1.25
C MET A 103 -2.23 -0.36 1.50
N CYS A 104 -1.50 0.02 0.46
CA CYS A 104 -0.36 0.93 0.57
C CYS A 104 -0.79 2.32 1.04
N THR A 105 -1.91 2.83 0.57
CA THR A 105 -2.49 4.10 1.02
C THR A 105 -2.94 4.00 2.47
N LEU A 106 -3.65 2.93 2.83
CA LEU A 106 -4.12 2.72 4.20
C LEU A 106 -2.99 2.61 5.22
N LYS A 107 -1.93 1.85 4.89
CA LYS A 107 -0.86 1.54 5.85
C LYS A 107 0.23 2.61 5.92
N ASN A 108 0.53 3.27 4.82
CA ASN A 108 1.69 4.16 4.76
C ASN A 108 1.36 5.63 4.55
N PHE A 109 0.27 5.94 3.85
CA PHE A 109 -0.05 7.32 3.43
C PHE A 109 -1.54 7.64 3.50
N PRO A 110 -2.23 7.40 4.65
CA PRO A 110 -3.62 7.81 4.80
C PRO A 110 -3.69 9.35 4.74
N HIS A 111 -4.49 9.88 3.84
CA HIS A 111 -4.63 11.33 3.67
C HIS A 111 -6.10 11.79 3.66
N ALA A 112 -7.04 10.87 3.61
CA ALA A 112 -8.48 11.11 3.71
C ALA A 112 -9.05 10.47 4.99
N ILE A 113 -10.19 10.96 5.45
CA ILE A 113 -10.83 10.43 6.67
C ILE A 113 -11.27 8.96 6.48
N GLU A 114 -11.70 8.61 5.28
CA GLU A 114 -12.07 7.25 4.89
C GLU A 114 -10.90 6.30 5.05
N HIS A 115 -9.69 6.72 4.67
CA HIS A 115 -8.46 5.93 4.86
C HIS A 115 -8.19 5.66 6.34
N THR A 116 -8.38 6.65 7.19
CA THR A 116 -8.17 6.52 8.63
C THR A 116 -9.20 5.58 9.27
N ILE A 117 -10.45 5.68 8.85
CA ILE A 117 -11.54 4.80 9.31
C ILE A 117 -11.28 3.35 8.88
N GLU A 118 -10.93 3.13 7.63
CA GLU A 118 -10.63 1.79 7.09
C GLU A 118 -9.39 1.19 7.77
N TRP A 119 -8.34 1.97 7.98
CA TRP A 119 -7.16 1.57 8.76
C TRP A 119 -7.54 1.17 10.19
N ALA A 120 -8.35 1.97 10.88
CA ALA A 120 -8.79 1.69 12.24
C ALA A 120 -9.62 0.40 12.30
N ARG A 121 -10.48 0.16 11.30
CA ARG A 121 -11.25 -1.07 11.15
C ARG A 121 -10.35 -2.28 10.93
N ASP A 122 -9.36 -2.19 10.03
CA ASP A 122 -8.37 -3.25 9.76
C ASP A 122 -7.58 -3.62 11.04
N VAL A 123 -7.13 -2.61 11.78
CA VAL A 123 -6.45 -2.81 13.07
C VAL A 123 -7.37 -3.47 14.09
N PHE A 124 -8.61 -3.00 14.20
CA PHE A 124 -9.60 -3.57 15.11
C PHE A 124 -9.90 -5.03 14.77
N GLU A 125 -10.12 -5.33 13.50
CA GLU A 125 -10.38 -6.69 13.02
C GLU A 125 -9.18 -7.61 13.28
N GLY A 126 -7.96 -7.15 13.05
CA GLY A 126 -6.74 -7.89 13.36
C GLY A 126 -6.63 -8.26 14.84
N ILE A 127 -6.96 -7.33 15.74
CA ILE A 127 -6.85 -7.55 17.20
C ILE A 127 -8.01 -8.42 17.74
N PHE A 128 -9.24 -8.13 17.34
CA PHE A 128 -10.43 -8.70 17.96
C PHE A 128 -11.05 -9.87 17.21
N SER A 129 -10.70 -10.07 15.94
CA SER A 129 -11.25 -11.11 15.09
C SER A 129 -10.18 -12.09 14.60
N ASP A 130 -9.18 -11.61 13.87
CA ASP A 130 -8.22 -12.48 13.19
C ASP A 130 -7.27 -13.18 14.16
N GLY A 131 -6.70 -12.45 15.10
CA GLY A 131 -5.86 -13.02 16.15
C GLY A 131 -6.57 -14.09 16.97
N PRO A 132 -7.72 -13.80 17.58
CA PRO A 132 -8.52 -14.80 18.31
C PRO A 132 -8.96 -15.98 17.46
N ARG A 133 -9.32 -15.76 16.19
CA ARG A 133 -9.70 -16.83 15.24
C ARG A 133 -8.55 -17.81 14.98
N GLU A 134 -7.34 -17.29 14.78
CA GLU A 134 -6.16 -18.14 14.60
C GLU A 134 -5.81 -18.93 15.87
N VAL A 135 -5.93 -18.31 17.05
CA VAL A 135 -5.76 -19.00 18.34
C VAL A 135 -6.78 -20.12 18.51
N ASN A 136 -8.06 -19.86 18.23
CA ASN A 136 -9.10 -20.88 18.32
C ASN A 136 -8.84 -22.05 17.39
N LYS A 137 -8.44 -21.80 16.13
CA LYS A 137 -8.06 -22.86 15.19
C LYS A 137 -6.90 -23.71 15.70
N TYR A 138 -5.93 -23.10 16.38
CA TYR A 138 -4.82 -23.82 16.98
C TYR A 138 -5.28 -24.63 18.19
N LEU A 139 -6.12 -24.07 19.06
CA LEU A 139 -6.62 -24.74 20.27
C LEU A 139 -7.55 -25.91 19.94
N ASP A 140 -8.33 -25.84 18.88
CA ASP A 140 -9.23 -26.92 18.43
C ASP A 140 -8.45 -28.20 18.06
N ASP A 141 -7.37 -28.07 17.28
CA ASP A 141 -6.49 -29.20 16.93
C ASP A 141 -5.05 -28.70 16.62
N PRO A 142 -4.17 -28.63 17.61
CA PRO A 142 -2.81 -28.15 17.44
C PRO A 142 -1.98 -28.95 16.41
N LYS A 143 -2.17 -30.27 16.36
CA LYS A 143 -1.44 -31.15 15.44
C LYS A 143 -1.84 -30.89 13.99
N LYS A 144 -3.14 -30.82 13.72
CA LYS A 144 -3.69 -30.55 12.41
C LYS A 144 -3.36 -29.14 11.91
N TYR A 145 -3.37 -28.16 12.83
CA TYR A 145 -2.96 -26.79 12.53
C TYR A 145 -1.50 -26.72 12.06
N LEU A 146 -0.58 -27.32 12.82
CA LEU A 146 0.85 -27.33 12.49
C LEU A 146 1.16 -28.12 11.21
N GLN A 147 0.40 -29.16 10.89
CA GLN A 147 0.54 -29.92 9.65
C GLN A 147 0.07 -29.13 8.42
N ARG A 148 -0.92 -28.26 8.58
CA ARG A 148 -1.44 -27.42 7.48
C ARG A 148 -0.59 -26.16 7.23
N LEU A 149 0.06 -25.66 8.26
CA LEU A 149 0.83 -24.41 8.19
C LEU A 149 1.84 -24.36 7.01
N PRO A 150 2.60 -25.43 6.69
CA PRO A 150 3.51 -25.43 5.55
C PRO A 150 2.84 -25.30 4.18
N SER A 151 1.57 -25.68 4.07
CA SER A 151 0.80 -25.59 2.81
C SER A 151 0.08 -24.24 2.64
N GLU A 152 0.07 -23.40 3.68
CA GLU A 152 -0.65 -22.13 3.69
C GLU A 152 0.26 -20.93 3.36
N GLY A 153 0.67 -20.81 2.11
CA GLY A 153 1.44 -19.66 1.63
C GLY A 153 2.96 -19.82 1.79
N ASN A 154 3.67 -18.71 1.60
CA ASN A 154 5.13 -18.69 1.69
C ASN A 154 5.62 -18.58 3.16
N THR A 155 6.92 -18.74 3.36
CA THR A 155 7.57 -18.69 4.69
C THR A 155 7.27 -17.40 5.47
N SER A 156 7.07 -16.28 4.79
CA SER A 156 6.74 -15.00 5.43
C SER A 156 5.33 -15.02 6.03
N VAL A 157 4.35 -15.58 5.31
CA VAL A 157 2.96 -15.75 5.78
C VAL A 157 2.92 -16.70 6.97
N GLN A 158 3.65 -17.82 6.90
CA GLN A 158 3.74 -18.80 7.98
C GLN A 158 4.33 -18.18 9.26
N ARG A 159 5.42 -17.41 9.12
CA ARG A 159 6.03 -16.68 10.23
C ARG A 159 5.05 -15.69 10.84
N HIS A 160 4.36 -14.90 10.03
CA HIS A 160 3.37 -13.93 10.50
C HIS A 160 2.24 -14.59 11.29
N LYS A 161 1.70 -15.72 10.81
CA LYS A 161 0.67 -16.48 11.54
C LYS A 161 1.16 -16.98 12.89
N LEU A 162 2.40 -17.51 12.97
CA LEU A 162 2.98 -17.95 14.24
C LEU A 162 3.25 -16.80 15.21
N GLU A 163 3.70 -15.66 14.71
CA GLU A 163 3.89 -14.45 15.51
C GLU A 163 2.56 -13.90 16.05
N THR A 164 1.51 -13.85 15.21
CA THR A 164 0.15 -13.47 15.59
C THR A 164 -0.38 -14.40 16.69
N LEU A 165 -0.23 -15.71 16.51
CA LEU A 165 -0.65 -16.71 17.48
C LEU A 165 0.07 -16.52 18.83
N ARG A 166 1.40 -16.32 18.80
CA ARG A 166 2.22 -16.08 19.98
C ARG A 166 1.85 -14.79 20.72
N SER A 167 1.67 -13.69 19.98
CA SER A 167 1.31 -12.40 20.59
C SER A 167 -0.10 -12.44 21.19
N THR A 168 -1.08 -12.99 20.47
CA THR A 168 -2.46 -13.09 20.96
C THR A 168 -2.55 -13.99 22.19
N CYS A 169 -1.83 -15.12 22.25
CA CYS A 169 -1.78 -15.96 23.43
C CYS A 169 -1.14 -15.24 24.61
N ARG A 170 -0.06 -14.47 24.39
CA ARG A 170 0.60 -13.68 25.45
C ARG A 170 -0.37 -12.61 25.99
N ASP A 171 -1.04 -11.87 25.12
CA ASP A 171 -1.94 -10.78 25.51
C ASP A 171 -3.19 -11.30 26.24
N SER A 172 -3.70 -12.47 25.85
CA SER A 172 -4.81 -13.12 26.56
C SER A 172 -4.39 -13.62 27.95
N HIS A 173 -3.16 -14.10 28.13
CA HIS A 173 -2.64 -14.45 29.47
C HIS A 173 -2.45 -13.23 30.37
N LEU A 174 -2.04 -12.09 29.83
CA LEU A 174 -1.91 -10.84 30.60
C LEU A 174 -3.26 -10.24 31.01
N LYS A 175 -4.34 -10.54 30.30
CA LYS A 175 -5.70 -10.07 30.60
C LYS A 175 -6.57 -11.07 31.40
N ALA A 176 -6.09 -12.27 31.58
CA ALA A 176 -6.69 -13.30 32.45
C ALA A 176 -6.19 -13.22 33.91
N THR A 177 -6.00 -12.02 34.45
CA THR A 177 -5.90 -11.86 35.90
C THR A 177 -7.31 -11.90 36.47
N PRO A 178 -7.60 -12.76 37.45
CA PRO A 178 -8.96 -13.17 37.77
C PRO A 178 -9.73 -12.10 38.51
N ALA A 179 -10.80 -11.64 37.94
CA ALA A 179 -11.93 -11.15 38.72
C ALA A 179 -12.67 -12.36 39.32
N SER A 180 -12.03 -13.07 40.21
CA SER A 180 -12.66 -14.12 40.98
C SER A 180 -12.09 -14.11 42.38
N ASN A 181 -12.60 -13.22 43.22
CA ASN A 181 -12.81 -13.46 44.65
C ASN A 181 -13.53 -12.28 45.27
N ALA A 182 -14.76 -12.08 44.86
CA ALA A 182 -15.70 -11.23 45.59
C ALA A 182 -17.12 -11.84 45.48
N THR A 183 -17.27 -12.99 46.05
CA THR A 183 -18.59 -13.42 46.53
C THR A 183 -18.40 -14.67 47.38
N SER A 184 -18.26 -14.48 48.65
CA SER A 184 -18.86 -15.32 49.64
C SER A 184 -18.60 -14.75 51.01
N SER A 185 -19.49 -13.92 51.49
CA SER A 185 -19.90 -13.95 52.91
C SER A 185 -21.04 -12.96 53.15
N ARG A 186 -22.15 -13.54 53.37
CA ARG A 186 -23.38 -13.13 54.09
C ARG A 186 -24.50 -12.66 53.22
#